data_a769d8e2896d701f1577f018be0e79b3
#
_entry.id   a769d8e2896d701f1577f018be0e79b3
#
_cell.length_a   1.000
_cell.length_b   1.000
_cell.length_c   1.000
_cell.angle_alpha   90.00
_cell.angle_beta   90.00
_cell.angle_gamma   90.00
#
_symmetry.space_group_name_H-M   'P 1'
#
loop_
_entity.id
_entity.type
_entity.pdbx_description
1 polymer ?
#
loop_
_entity_poly.entity_id
_entity_poly.type
_entity_poly.pdbx_seq_one_letter_code
_entity_poly.pdbx_strand_id
1 'polypeptide(L)'
;MPRKKRAPATPQETRDWLKKAVHSAPRPLPPGFFPRILEQSVHEGFSREELLNTLDEWLNYGYCRIIDPITQDIEITHEGESFFY
;
A
#
# COMPACT_ATOMS: atom_id res chain seq x y z
N MET A 1 15.53 21.55 2.26
CA MET A 1 16.65 20.74 2.42
C MET A 1 16.43 19.39 1.75
N PRO A 2 17.39 18.97 1.07
CA PRO A 2 17.21 17.71 0.37
C PRO A 2 17.08 16.58 1.38
N ARG A 3 16.32 15.57 0.97
CA ARG A 3 16.19 14.41 1.75
C ARG A 3 17.53 13.75 1.86
N LYS A 4 18.00 13.57 3.06
CA LYS A 4 19.27 13.00 3.17
C LYS A 4 19.19 11.54 2.89
N LYS A 5 20.26 11.03 2.39
CA LYS A 5 20.36 9.65 2.13
C LYS A 5 20.30 8.91 3.41
N ARG A 6 19.50 7.93 3.47
CA ARG A 6 19.36 7.19 4.69
C ARG A 6 19.18 5.73 4.33
N ALA A 7 19.21 4.90 5.33
CA ALA A 7 19.03 3.49 5.12
C ALA A 7 17.67 3.23 4.49
N PRO A 8 17.54 2.16 3.75
CA PRO A 8 16.24 1.80 3.19
C PRO A 8 15.20 1.68 4.30
N ALA A 9 13.97 1.96 3.96
CA ALA A 9 12.89 1.86 4.92
C ALA A 9 12.76 0.43 5.43
N THR A 10 12.47 0.31 6.72
CA THR A 10 12.23 -1.00 7.29
C THR A 10 10.88 -1.53 6.82
N PRO A 11 10.65 -2.84 6.92
CA PRO A 11 9.33 -3.37 6.57
C PRO A 11 8.21 -2.72 7.38
N GLN A 12 8.48 -2.39 8.63
CA GLN A 12 7.46 -1.73 9.45
C GLN A 12 7.13 -0.35 8.92
N GLU A 13 8.15 0.41 8.53
CA GLU A 13 7.92 1.74 7.97
C GLU A 13 7.12 1.64 6.68
N THR A 14 7.40 0.64 5.86
CA THR A 14 6.66 0.44 4.63
C THR A 14 5.20 0.14 4.92
N ARG A 15 4.95 -0.73 5.88
CA ARG A 15 3.57 -1.05 6.25
C ARG A 15 2.83 0.18 6.75
N ASP A 16 3.50 0.95 7.60
CA ASP A 16 2.87 2.15 8.17
C ASP A 16 2.55 3.17 7.09
N TRP A 17 3.47 3.37 6.16
CA TRP A 17 3.25 4.32 5.08
C TRP A 17 2.08 3.88 4.20
N LEU A 18 2.05 2.62 3.83
CA LEU A 18 1.01 2.11 2.95
C LEU A 18 -0.34 2.09 3.66
N LYS A 19 -0.34 1.73 4.94
CA LYS A 19 -1.57 1.74 5.72
C LYS A 19 -2.16 3.14 5.79
N LYS A 20 -1.30 4.13 6.00
CA LYS A 20 -1.74 5.50 6.07
C LYS A 20 -2.27 5.97 4.72
N ALA A 21 -1.64 5.54 3.63
CA ALA A 21 -2.10 5.90 2.30
C ALA A 21 -3.51 5.36 2.05
N VAL A 22 -3.76 4.13 2.45
CA VAL A 22 -5.09 3.54 2.30
C VAL A 22 -6.09 4.28 3.18
N HIS A 23 -5.70 4.56 4.41
CA HIS A 23 -6.59 5.25 5.34
C HIS A 23 -7.02 6.61 4.81
N SER A 24 -6.12 7.30 4.12
CA SER A 24 -6.39 8.65 3.62
C SER A 24 -7.11 8.64 2.28
N ALA A 25 -7.21 7.51 1.63
CA ALA A 25 -7.82 7.44 0.32
C ALA A 25 -9.33 7.45 0.40
N PRO A 26 -10.00 7.83 -0.69
CA PRO A 26 -11.46 7.73 -0.73
C PRO A 26 -11.92 6.29 -0.61
N ARG A 27 -13.11 6.10 -0.11
CA ARG A 27 -13.71 4.78 -0.01
C ARG A 27 -14.94 4.73 -0.90
N PRO A 28 -15.04 3.73 -1.75
CA PRO A 28 -14.07 2.67 -2.01
C PRO A 28 -12.84 3.20 -2.72
N LEU A 29 -11.78 2.41 -2.73
CA LEU A 29 -10.55 2.82 -3.40
C LEU A 29 -10.81 3.04 -4.87
N PRO A 30 -10.32 4.14 -5.44
CA PRO A 30 -10.57 4.42 -6.85
C PRO A 30 -9.75 3.52 -7.75
N PRO A 31 -10.19 3.35 -9.00
CA PRO A 31 -9.39 2.58 -9.96
C PRO A 31 -8.02 3.18 -10.11
N GLY A 32 -7.02 2.32 -10.23
CA GLY A 32 -5.63 2.75 -10.38
C GLY A 32 -4.99 3.23 -9.10
N PHE A 33 -5.66 3.07 -7.97
CA PHE A 33 -5.12 3.54 -6.71
C PHE A 33 -3.79 2.88 -6.38
N PHE A 34 -3.74 1.55 -6.42
CA PHE A 34 -2.55 0.86 -5.98
C PHE A 34 -1.35 1.09 -6.89
N PRO A 35 -1.50 1.03 -8.22
CA PRO A 35 -0.36 1.36 -9.06
C PRO A 35 0.19 2.76 -8.82
N ARG A 36 -0.69 3.73 -8.56
CA ARG A 36 -0.25 5.08 -8.29
C ARG A 36 0.49 5.18 -6.97
N ILE A 37 -0.02 4.50 -5.96
CA ILE A 37 0.63 4.49 -4.65
C ILE A 37 1.99 3.81 -4.73
N LEU A 38 2.08 2.76 -5.53
CA LEU A 38 3.33 2.06 -5.71
C LEU A 38 4.39 3.00 -6.30
N GLU A 39 3.99 3.76 -7.31
CA GLU A 39 4.90 4.70 -7.94
C GLU A 39 5.30 5.81 -6.98
N GLN A 40 4.34 6.33 -6.25
CA GLN A 40 4.62 7.38 -5.28
C GLN A 40 5.56 6.91 -4.20
N SER A 41 5.41 5.68 -3.74
CA SER A 41 6.25 5.16 -2.69
C SER A 41 7.71 5.09 -3.12
N VAL A 42 7.95 4.72 -4.38
CA VAL A 42 9.31 4.66 -4.88
C VAL A 42 9.91 6.06 -4.88
N HIS A 43 9.14 7.07 -5.25
CA HIS A 43 9.61 8.44 -5.17
C HIS A 43 9.97 8.84 -3.75
N GLU A 44 9.29 8.29 -2.76
CA GLU A 44 9.55 8.64 -1.38
C GLU A 44 10.63 7.78 -0.74
N GLY A 45 11.26 6.91 -1.51
CA GLY A 45 12.38 6.15 -1.01
C GLY A 45 12.06 4.75 -0.54
N PHE A 46 10.83 4.30 -0.73
CA PHE A 46 10.48 2.95 -0.35
C PHE A 46 10.81 1.97 -1.46
N SER A 47 11.05 0.73 -1.08
CA SER A 47 11.34 -0.31 -2.04
C SER A 47 10.03 -0.82 -2.64
N ARG A 48 10.02 -0.94 -3.97
CA ARG A 48 8.86 -1.50 -4.65
C ARG A 48 8.60 -2.92 -4.17
N GLU A 49 9.67 -3.69 -3.97
CA GLU A 49 9.54 -5.06 -3.53
C GLU A 49 8.91 -5.15 -2.15
N GLU A 50 9.33 -4.27 -1.23
CA GLU A 50 8.75 -4.26 0.10
C GLU A 50 7.28 -3.92 0.07
N LEU A 51 6.90 -3.00 -0.80
CA LEU A 51 5.50 -2.66 -0.92
C LEU A 51 4.67 -3.81 -1.43
N LEU A 52 5.17 -4.50 -2.45
CA LEU A 52 4.47 -5.65 -2.98
C LEU A 52 4.37 -6.75 -1.93
N ASN A 53 5.42 -6.94 -1.14
CA ASN A 53 5.38 -7.92 -0.06
C ASN A 53 4.33 -7.56 0.99
N THR A 54 4.22 -6.28 1.30
CA THR A 54 3.23 -5.83 2.26
C THR A 54 1.82 -6.09 1.74
N LEU A 55 1.58 -5.77 0.49
CA LEU A 55 0.27 -6.04 -0.10
C LEU A 55 -0.02 -7.53 -0.07
N ASP A 56 0.98 -8.34 -0.38
CA ASP A 56 0.81 -9.78 -0.38
C ASP A 56 0.41 -10.28 1.00
N GLU A 57 1.03 -9.75 2.04
CA GLU A 57 0.66 -10.07 3.40
C GLU A 57 -0.81 -9.74 3.67
N TRP A 58 -1.22 -8.55 3.25
CA TRP A 58 -2.59 -8.10 3.50
C TRP A 58 -3.60 -8.92 2.73
N LEU A 59 -3.23 -9.37 1.53
CA LEU A 59 -4.08 -10.27 0.77
C LEU A 59 -4.22 -11.61 1.50
N ASN A 60 -3.11 -12.10 2.04
CA ASN A 60 -3.13 -13.37 2.77
C ASN A 60 -3.91 -13.27 4.07
N TYR A 61 -3.87 -12.12 4.72
CA TYR A 61 -4.64 -11.93 5.95
C TYR A 61 -6.11 -11.68 5.66
N GLY A 62 -6.47 -11.42 4.41
CA GLY A 62 -7.86 -11.15 4.08
C GLY A 62 -8.27 -9.71 4.30
N TYR A 63 -7.32 -8.79 4.47
CA TYR A 63 -7.65 -7.37 4.66
C TYR A 63 -8.06 -6.70 3.37
N CYS A 64 -7.60 -7.20 2.24
CA CYS A 64 -7.99 -6.67 0.95
C CYS A 64 -7.96 -7.79 -0.06
N ARG A 65 -8.49 -7.52 -1.26
CA ARG A 65 -8.46 -8.50 -2.32
C ARG A 65 -8.34 -7.79 -3.64
N ILE A 66 -7.81 -8.51 -4.63
CA ILE A 66 -7.63 -7.96 -5.95
C ILE A 66 -8.93 -8.16 -6.72
N ILE A 67 -9.49 -7.06 -7.23
CA ILE A 67 -10.71 -7.16 -8.01
C ILE A 67 -10.43 -7.13 -9.51
N ASP A 68 -9.23 -6.69 -9.90
CA ASP A 68 -8.84 -6.71 -11.31
C ASP A 68 -7.35 -7.03 -11.37
N PRO A 69 -6.98 -8.28 -11.70
CA PRO A 69 -5.57 -8.64 -11.72
C PRO A 69 -4.75 -7.94 -12.79
N ILE A 70 -5.40 -7.43 -13.83
CA ILE A 70 -4.66 -6.76 -14.90
C ILE A 70 -4.23 -5.38 -14.45
N THR A 71 -5.13 -4.61 -13.85
CA THR A 71 -4.81 -3.28 -13.37
C THR A 71 -4.31 -3.31 -11.94
N GLN A 72 -4.46 -4.44 -11.26
CA GLN A 72 -4.10 -4.59 -9.85
C GLN A 72 -4.92 -3.70 -8.94
N ASP A 73 -6.14 -3.41 -9.35
CA ASP A 73 -7.06 -2.71 -8.46
C ASP A 73 -7.43 -3.61 -7.30
N ILE A 74 -7.51 -3.02 -6.13
CA ILE A 74 -7.85 -3.78 -4.94
C ILE A 74 -9.03 -3.13 -4.23
N GLU A 75 -9.67 -3.91 -3.39
CA GLU A 75 -10.70 -3.37 -2.53
C GLU A 75 -10.45 -3.83 -1.12
N ILE A 76 -10.92 -3.05 -0.16
CA ILE A 76 -10.76 -3.36 1.25
C ILE A 76 -11.91 -4.26 1.65
N THR A 77 -11.57 -5.38 2.27
CA THR A 77 -12.59 -6.33 2.72
C THR A 77 -13.20 -5.85 4.03
N HIS A 78 -14.21 -6.58 4.48
CA HIS A 78 -14.82 -6.29 5.77
C HIS A 78 -13.78 -6.35 6.90
N GLU A 79 -12.95 -7.38 6.88
CA GLU A 79 -11.88 -7.50 7.86
C GLU A 79 -10.88 -6.37 7.75
N GLY A 80 -10.61 -5.94 6.52
CA GLY A 80 -9.69 -4.85 6.29
C GLY A 80 -10.20 -3.54 6.83
N GLU A 81 -11.51 -3.35 6.85
CA GLU A 81 -12.05 -2.10 7.36
C GLU A 81 -11.66 -1.87 8.81
N SER A 82 -11.70 -2.89 9.61
CA SER A 82 -11.27 -2.76 11.01
C SER A 82 -9.77 -2.50 11.10
N PHE A 83 -9.00 -3.01 10.16
CA PHE A 83 -7.57 -2.85 10.18
C PHE A 83 -7.15 -1.45 9.73
N PHE A 84 -7.78 -0.94 8.67
CA PHE A 84 -7.37 0.34 8.09
C PHE A 84 -8.07 1.53 8.70
N TYR A 85 -9.26 1.35 9.20
CA TYR A 85 -10.09 2.43 9.67
C TYR A 85 -10.55 2.21 11.09
#